data_aaae7d957c8909bfd2a0a51cd07cf2cb
#
_entry.id   aaae7d957c8909bfd2a0a51cd07cf2cb
#
_cell.length_a   1.000
_cell.length_b   1.000
_cell.length_c   1.000
_cell.angle_alpha   90.00
_cell.angle_beta   90.00
_cell.angle_gamma   90.00
#
_symmetry.space_group_name_H-M   'P 1'
#
loop_
_entity.id
_entity.type
_entity.pdbx_description
1 polymer ?
#
loop_
_entity_poly.entity_id
_entity_poly.type
_entity_poly.pdbx_seq_one_letter_code
_entity_poly.pdbx_strand_id
1 'polypeptide(L)'
;MQNKIKYKIIIDTREKQIDHIEKAFKKNNIDYIRRTLPIGDYIIEGPRGYVPNVVIERKASIDELVGNLLDTSTKDENGNNRFIRELIRAKRANKKFILLIEDGKFYTNLVTGNYRSKVNPRAAKGMIMSLEAKFNNLNIVWMEKREVASYIHSILYYAIREDLK
;
A
#
# COMPACT_ATOMS: atom_id res chain seq x y z
N MET A 1 -2.98 33.81 1.71
CA MET A 1 -3.90 32.67 1.87
C MET A 1 -3.35 31.51 1.04
N GLN A 2 -2.94 30.40 1.66
CA GLN A 2 -2.58 29.20 0.90
C GLN A 2 -3.85 28.68 0.24
N ASN A 3 -3.90 28.69 -1.09
CA ASN A 3 -5.00 28.10 -1.83
C ASN A 3 -5.11 26.62 -1.45
N LYS A 4 -6.22 26.26 -0.80
CA LYS A 4 -6.49 24.87 -0.40
C LYS A 4 -6.58 24.03 -1.67
N ILE A 5 -5.65 23.09 -1.83
CA ILE A 5 -5.64 22.16 -2.97
C ILE A 5 -6.94 21.36 -2.94
N LYS A 6 -7.70 21.40 -4.03
CA LYS A 6 -8.86 20.50 -4.21
C LYS A 6 -8.34 19.12 -4.64
N TYR A 7 -8.71 18.10 -3.92
CA TYR A 7 -8.31 16.71 -4.21
C TYR A 7 -9.40 15.75 -3.75
N LYS A 8 -9.27 14.51 -4.18
CA LYS A 8 -10.00 13.35 -3.65
C LYS A 8 -9.06 12.13 -3.58
N ILE A 9 -9.28 11.28 -2.62
CA ILE A 9 -8.60 9.99 -2.55
C ILE A 9 -9.36 9.00 -3.42
N ILE A 10 -8.64 8.23 -4.22
CA ILE A 10 -9.19 7.13 -5.01
C ILE A 10 -8.85 5.84 -4.32
N ILE A 11 -9.86 5.05 -3.98
CA ILE A 11 -9.73 3.74 -3.37
C ILE A 11 -10.07 2.69 -4.42
N ASP A 12 -9.21 1.69 -4.60
CA ASP A 12 -9.47 0.60 -5.54
C ASP A 12 -10.78 -0.13 -5.19
N THR A 13 -11.57 -0.46 -6.20
CA THR A 13 -12.87 -1.14 -6.00
C THR A 13 -12.74 -2.53 -5.38
N ARG A 14 -11.56 -3.16 -5.48
CA ARG A 14 -11.26 -4.49 -4.94
C ARG A 14 -10.83 -4.47 -3.48
N GLU A 15 -10.50 -3.28 -2.93
CA GLU A 15 -10.14 -3.12 -1.52
C GLU A 15 -11.32 -3.51 -0.61
N LYS A 16 -11.04 -4.30 0.41
CA LYS A 16 -12.02 -4.85 1.35
C LYS A 16 -11.64 -4.56 2.79
N GLN A 17 -12.59 -4.72 3.72
CA GLN A 17 -12.37 -4.53 5.15
C GLN A 17 -11.82 -3.13 5.49
N ILE A 18 -12.40 -2.09 4.87
CA ILE A 18 -11.95 -0.70 4.98
C ILE A 18 -12.94 0.21 5.70
N ASP A 19 -13.94 -0.32 6.38
CA ASP A 19 -14.97 0.48 7.08
C ASP A 19 -14.35 1.52 8.03
N HIS A 20 -13.27 1.15 8.72
CA HIS A 20 -12.54 2.04 9.63
C HIS A 20 -11.85 3.19 8.88
N ILE A 21 -11.36 2.96 7.66
CA ILE A 21 -10.74 3.98 6.80
C ILE A 21 -11.81 4.92 6.27
N GLU A 22 -12.90 4.39 5.72
CA GLU A 22 -14.00 5.20 5.19
C GLU A 22 -14.68 6.04 6.29
N LYS A 23 -14.89 5.47 7.49
CA LYS A 23 -15.39 6.20 8.65
C LYS A 23 -14.48 7.36 9.05
N ALA A 24 -13.16 7.12 9.06
CA ALA A 24 -12.18 8.15 9.38
C ALA A 24 -12.16 9.26 8.32
N PHE A 25 -12.23 8.93 7.03
CA PHE A 25 -12.30 9.91 5.95
C PHE A 25 -13.57 10.76 6.06
N LYS A 26 -14.73 10.15 6.27
CA LYS A 26 -16.00 10.88 6.49
C LYS A 26 -15.93 11.81 7.70
N LYS A 27 -15.42 11.32 8.83
CA LYS A 27 -15.28 12.12 10.06
C LYS A 27 -14.40 13.36 9.87
N ASN A 28 -13.37 13.27 9.04
CA ASN A 28 -12.40 14.32 8.80
C ASN A 28 -12.67 15.13 7.52
N ASN A 29 -13.84 14.96 6.89
CA ASN A 29 -14.24 15.64 5.64
C ASN A 29 -13.20 15.47 4.52
N ILE A 30 -12.65 14.24 4.39
CA ILE A 30 -11.74 13.87 3.32
C ILE A 30 -12.58 13.27 2.19
N ASP A 31 -12.55 13.92 1.03
CA ASP A 31 -13.26 13.43 -0.15
C ASP A 31 -12.60 12.18 -0.70
N TYR A 32 -13.39 11.15 -0.99
CA TYR A 32 -12.92 9.93 -1.63
C TYR A 32 -13.97 9.31 -2.54
N ILE A 33 -13.50 8.54 -3.51
CA ILE A 33 -14.33 7.72 -4.39
C ILE A 33 -13.73 6.34 -4.58
N ARG A 34 -14.56 5.39 -5.02
CA ARG A 34 -14.12 4.05 -5.42
C ARG A 34 -13.96 4.01 -6.93
N ARG A 35 -12.78 3.56 -7.40
CA ARG A 35 -12.48 3.39 -8.83
C ARG A 35 -11.40 2.31 -8.98
N THR A 36 -11.52 1.44 -9.98
CA THR A 36 -10.49 0.43 -10.25
C THR A 36 -9.16 1.08 -10.60
N LEU A 37 -8.10 0.66 -9.91
CA LEU A 37 -6.75 1.14 -10.12
C LEU A 37 -5.90 0.08 -10.83
N PRO A 38 -5.00 0.47 -11.74
CA PRO A 38 -4.07 -0.46 -12.40
C PRO A 38 -2.96 -0.94 -11.46
N ILE A 39 -2.61 -0.15 -10.44
CA ILE A 39 -1.55 -0.43 -9.47
C ILE A 39 -1.99 0.08 -8.11
N GLY A 40 -1.86 -0.74 -7.06
CA GLY A 40 -2.14 -0.40 -5.68
C GLY A 40 -3.60 -0.22 -5.34
N ASP A 41 -3.84 0.20 -4.11
CA ASP A 41 -5.18 0.31 -3.52
C ASP A 41 -5.61 1.76 -3.29
N TYR A 42 -4.66 2.69 -3.11
CA TYR A 42 -4.94 4.11 -2.81
C TYR A 42 -4.02 5.04 -3.59
N ILE A 43 -4.63 6.03 -4.22
CA ILE A 43 -3.95 7.18 -4.83
C ILE A 43 -4.70 8.47 -4.48
N ILE A 44 -4.12 9.62 -4.79
CA ILE A 44 -4.79 10.93 -4.70
C ILE A 44 -4.89 11.54 -6.10
N GLU A 45 -6.02 12.17 -6.37
CA GLU A 45 -6.27 12.90 -7.62
C GLU A 45 -6.57 14.36 -7.29
N GLY A 46 -5.80 15.25 -7.82
CA GLY A 46 -5.90 16.69 -7.66
C GLY A 46 -6.55 17.40 -8.83
N PRO A 47 -6.28 18.72 -8.97
CA PRO A 47 -6.87 19.54 -10.02
C PRO A 47 -6.57 18.98 -11.42
N ARG A 48 -7.57 19.05 -12.31
CA ARG A 48 -7.46 18.59 -13.71
C ARG A 48 -7.05 17.10 -13.85
N GLY A 49 -7.32 16.28 -12.82
CA GLY A 49 -6.98 14.86 -12.84
C GLY A 49 -5.50 14.56 -12.58
N TYR A 50 -4.75 15.51 -12.04
CA TYR A 50 -3.34 15.29 -11.69
C TYR A 50 -3.19 14.22 -10.62
N VAL A 51 -2.28 13.26 -10.83
CA VAL A 51 -1.97 12.18 -9.90
C VAL A 51 -0.46 12.12 -9.66
N PRO A 52 0.02 12.31 -8.42
CA PRO A 52 1.45 12.19 -8.11
C PRO A 52 1.95 10.76 -8.27
N ASN A 53 3.27 10.61 -8.38
CA ASN A 53 3.90 9.31 -8.57
C ASN A 53 4.03 8.49 -7.26
N VAL A 54 2.98 8.48 -6.45
CA VAL A 54 2.90 7.70 -5.21
C VAL A 54 1.65 6.84 -5.25
N VAL A 55 1.80 5.58 -4.86
CA VAL A 55 0.71 4.62 -4.72
C VAL A 55 0.87 3.83 -3.43
N ILE A 56 -0.22 3.52 -2.77
CA ILE A 56 -0.24 2.69 -1.56
C ILE A 56 -0.92 1.37 -1.88
N GLU A 57 -0.28 0.27 -1.50
CA GLU A 57 -0.84 -1.07 -1.40
C GLU A 57 -1.01 -1.41 0.07
N ARG A 58 -2.22 -1.69 0.53
CA ARG A 58 -2.51 -2.05 1.92
C ARG A 58 -2.63 -3.56 2.08
N LYS A 59 -2.05 -4.07 3.15
CA LYS A 59 -2.27 -5.43 3.64
C LYS A 59 -2.94 -5.35 5.01
N ALA A 60 -4.11 -5.96 5.13
CA ALA A 60 -4.89 -5.93 6.37
C ALA A 60 -4.23 -6.70 7.51
N SER A 61 -3.24 -7.54 7.21
CA SER A 61 -2.50 -8.34 8.19
C SER A 61 -1.18 -8.86 7.63
N ILE A 62 -0.31 -9.31 8.51
CA ILE A 62 0.90 -10.07 8.14
C ILE A 62 0.53 -11.36 7.39
N ASP A 63 -0.57 -12.01 7.75
CA ASP A 63 -1.04 -13.24 7.08
C ASP A 63 -1.35 -13.00 5.60
N GLU A 64 -1.99 -11.89 5.28
CA GLU A 64 -2.27 -11.52 3.90
C GLU A 64 -0.99 -11.30 3.09
N LEU A 65 -0.01 -10.57 3.66
CA LEU A 65 1.27 -10.34 3.00
C LEU A 65 2.03 -11.64 2.75
N VAL A 66 2.19 -12.47 3.78
CA VAL A 66 2.90 -13.76 3.68
C VAL A 66 2.18 -14.67 2.69
N GLY A 67 0.85 -14.71 2.70
CA GLY A 67 0.05 -15.45 1.74
C GLY A 67 0.29 -15.01 0.31
N ASN A 68 0.34 -13.70 0.05
CA ASN A 68 0.62 -13.17 -1.29
C ASN A 68 2.05 -13.50 -1.76
N LEU A 69 3.04 -13.49 -0.87
CA LEU A 69 4.42 -13.84 -1.20
C LEU A 69 4.59 -15.32 -1.53
N LEU A 70 3.83 -16.19 -0.88
CA LEU A 70 3.88 -17.65 -1.07
C LEU A 70 2.97 -18.14 -2.20
N ASP A 71 2.10 -17.29 -2.74
CA ASP A 71 1.16 -17.67 -3.78
C ASP A 71 1.91 -18.12 -5.05
N THR A 72 1.71 -19.39 -5.41
CA THR A 72 2.27 -19.99 -6.62
C THR A 72 1.23 -20.20 -7.72
N SER A 73 -0.06 -19.98 -7.40
CA SER A 73 -1.19 -20.25 -8.31
C SER A 73 -1.24 -19.30 -9.50
N THR A 74 -0.63 -18.12 -9.37
CA THR A 74 -0.70 -17.03 -10.36
C THR A 74 0.66 -16.70 -10.97
N LYS A 75 1.66 -17.59 -10.90
CA LYS A 75 3.00 -17.36 -11.46
C LYS A 75 2.95 -17.23 -12.98
N ASP A 76 3.68 -16.23 -13.49
CA ASP A 76 3.96 -16.06 -14.92
C ASP A 76 5.12 -16.97 -15.39
N GLU A 77 5.47 -16.87 -16.66
CA GLU A 77 6.58 -17.61 -17.28
C GLU A 77 7.96 -17.36 -16.62
N ASN A 78 8.12 -16.20 -15.97
CA ASN A 78 9.34 -15.82 -15.24
C ASN A 78 9.29 -16.22 -13.74
N GLY A 79 8.25 -16.94 -13.33
CA GLY A 79 8.05 -17.38 -11.94
C GLY A 79 7.56 -16.27 -11.00
N ASN A 80 7.17 -15.11 -11.51
CA ASN A 80 6.66 -14.00 -10.70
C ASN A 80 5.18 -14.20 -10.42
N ASN A 81 4.80 -14.18 -9.14
CA ASN A 81 3.41 -14.17 -8.74
C ASN A 81 2.76 -12.78 -8.95
N ARG A 82 1.45 -12.68 -8.72
CA ARG A 82 0.69 -11.45 -8.94
C ARG A 82 1.27 -10.25 -8.21
N PHE A 83 1.67 -10.40 -6.94
CA PHE A 83 2.21 -9.31 -6.13
C PHE A 83 3.55 -8.80 -6.68
N ILE A 84 4.45 -9.71 -7.04
CA ILE A 84 5.74 -9.33 -7.65
C ILE A 84 5.54 -8.61 -8.99
N ARG A 85 4.60 -9.09 -9.83
CA ARG A 85 4.28 -8.41 -11.10
C ARG A 85 3.77 -6.98 -10.88
N GLU A 86 3.02 -6.74 -9.81
CA GLU A 86 2.55 -5.40 -9.46
C GLU A 86 3.70 -4.48 -9.06
N LEU A 87 4.66 -4.95 -8.26
CA LEU A 87 5.88 -4.22 -7.95
C LEU A 87 6.70 -3.89 -9.20
N ILE A 88 6.81 -4.83 -10.13
CA ILE A 88 7.50 -4.62 -11.43
C ILE A 88 6.78 -3.53 -12.24
N ARG A 89 5.45 -3.58 -12.32
CA ARG A 89 4.66 -2.54 -13.02
C ARG A 89 4.85 -1.17 -12.38
N ALA A 90 4.81 -1.08 -11.05
CA ALA A 90 5.03 0.16 -10.31
C ALA A 90 6.42 0.75 -10.60
N LYS A 91 7.46 -0.10 -10.60
CA LYS A 91 8.82 0.32 -10.93
C LYS A 91 8.93 0.84 -12.36
N ARG A 92 8.35 0.14 -13.34
CA ARG A 92 8.32 0.57 -14.75
C ARG A 92 7.56 1.89 -14.95
N ALA A 93 6.52 2.11 -14.17
CA ALA A 93 5.73 3.35 -14.18
C ALA A 93 6.35 4.48 -13.34
N ASN A 94 7.56 4.29 -12.81
CA ASN A 94 8.26 5.24 -11.94
C ASN A 94 7.41 5.67 -10.72
N LYS A 95 6.65 4.74 -10.14
CA LYS A 95 5.82 4.97 -8.96
C LYS A 95 6.60 4.66 -7.67
N LYS A 96 6.57 5.56 -6.70
CA LYS A 96 6.89 5.24 -5.32
C LYS A 96 5.80 4.33 -4.78
N PHE A 97 6.15 3.10 -4.44
CA PHE A 97 5.22 2.08 -3.97
C PHE A 97 5.34 1.94 -2.46
N ILE A 98 4.28 2.26 -1.75
CA ILE A 98 4.22 2.14 -0.29
C ILE A 98 3.41 0.89 0.05
N LEU A 99 4.09 -0.12 0.59
CA LEU A 99 3.45 -1.30 1.15
C LEU A 99 3.10 -1.02 2.61
N LEU A 100 1.83 -0.77 2.86
CA LEU A 100 1.29 -0.44 4.17
C LEU A 100 0.70 -1.69 4.83
N ILE A 101 1.28 -2.12 5.94
CA ILE A 101 0.82 -3.29 6.68
C ILE A 101 0.08 -2.84 7.93
N GLU A 102 -1.18 -3.24 8.04
CA GLU A 102 -2.06 -2.91 9.16
C GLU A 102 -1.82 -3.88 10.33
N ASP A 103 -0.63 -3.81 10.87
CA ASP A 103 -0.18 -4.57 12.04
C ASP A 103 0.93 -3.79 12.76
N GLY A 104 0.64 -3.16 13.89
CA GLY A 104 1.61 -2.39 14.66
C GLY A 104 2.79 -3.22 15.18
N LYS A 105 2.62 -4.53 15.27
CA LYS A 105 3.64 -5.49 15.69
C LYS A 105 4.25 -6.29 14.52
N PHE A 106 4.06 -5.82 13.30
CA PHE A 106 4.45 -6.53 12.08
C PHE A 106 5.86 -7.13 12.15
N TYR A 107 6.87 -6.30 12.46
CA TYR A 107 8.25 -6.79 12.49
C TYR A 107 8.47 -7.85 13.57
N THR A 108 7.92 -7.66 14.76
CA THR A 108 7.98 -8.65 15.84
C THR A 108 7.28 -9.95 15.45
N ASN A 109 6.08 -9.85 14.88
CA ASN A 109 5.33 -11.02 14.39
C ASN A 109 6.08 -11.76 13.29
N LEU A 110 6.74 -11.02 12.39
CA LEU A 110 7.53 -11.58 11.31
C LEU A 110 8.72 -12.41 11.83
N VAL A 111 9.51 -11.84 12.75
CA VAL A 111 10.74 -12.50 13.24
C VAL A 111 10.48 -13.61 14.24
N THR A 112 9.33 -13.59 14.91
CA THR A 112 8.93 -14.63 15.87
C THR A 112 8.05 -15.71 15.26
N GLY A 113 7.60 -15.55 14.01
CA GLY A 113 6.71 -16.51 13.36
C GLY A 113 5.26 -16.44 13.84
N ASN A 114 4.84 -15.32 14.42
CA ASN A 114 3.47 -15.12 14.88
C ASN A 114 2.53 -14.78 13.70
N TYR A 115 2.30 -15.77 12.84
CA TYR A 115 1.39 -15.73 11.69
C TYR A 115 0.90 -17.14 11.38
N ARG A 116 -0.15 -17.29 10.58
CA ARG A 116 -0.81 -18.59 10.30
C ARG A 116 0.00 -19.50 9.37
N SER A 117 0.78 -18.94 8.44
CA SER A 117 1.59 -19.72 7.53
C SER A 117 2.63 -20.56 8.29
N LYS A 118 2.94 -21.74 7.76
CA LYS A 118 4.01 -22.63 8.28
C LYS A 118 5.40 -22.25 7.77
N VAL A 119 5.53 -21.18 7.00
CA VAL A 119 6.84 -20.74 6.51
C VAL A 119 7.73 -20.37 7.70
N ASN A 120 8.99 -20.77 7.62
CA ASN A 120 9.98 -20.46 8.65
C ASN A 120 10.18 -18.94 8.76
N PRO A 121 10.25 -18.36 9.99
CA PRO A 121 10.41 -16.91 10.18
C PRO A 121 11.64 -16.32 9.47
N ARG A 122 12.76 -17.02 9.47
CA ARG A 122 13.97 -16.59 8.75
C ARG A 122 13.72 -16.50 7.24
N ALA A 123 13.00 -17.46 6.68
CA ALA A 123 12.64 -17.45 5.26
C ALA A 123 11.63 -16.33 4.94
N ALA A 124 10.60 -16.16 5.75
CA ALA A 124 9.61 -15.08 5.59
C ALA A 124 10.27 -13.70 5.64
N LYS A 125 11.11 -13.46 6.66
CA LYS A 125 11.90 -12.24 6.76
C LYS A 125 12.80 -12.04 5.54
N GLY A 126 13.50 -13.09 5.10
CA GLY A 126 14.38 -13.05 3.93
C GLY A 126 13.64 -12.65 2.67
N MET A 127 12.44 -13.19 2.42
CA MET A 127 11.61 -12.81 1.28
C MET A 127 11.26 -11.31 1.30
N ILE A 128 10.84 -10.78 2.44
CA ILE A 128 10.42 -9.38 2.57
C ILE A 128 11.62 -8.44 2.42
N MET A 129 12.74 -8.72 3.09
CA MET A 129 13.95 -7.91 2.98
C MET A 129 14.53 -7.94 1.56
N SER A 130 14.43 -9.07 0.87
CA SER A 130 14.86 -9.20 -0.55
C SER A 130 14.02 -8.31 -1.47
N LEU A 131 12.72 -8.15 -1.22
CA LEU A 131 11.88 -7.24 -2.00
C LEU A 131 12.33 -5.79 -1.83
N GLU A 132 12.54 -5.36 -0.60
CA GLU A 132 12.98 -3.99 -0.30
C GLU A 132 14.38 -3.71 -0.90
N ALA A 133 15.28 -4.68 -0.86
CA ALA A 133 16.60 -4.57 -1.48
C ALA A 133 16.53 -4.55 -3.02
N LYS A 134 15.60 -5.29 -3.63
CA LYS A 134 15.45 -5.39 -5.08
C LYS A 134 14.72 -4.20 -5.70
N PHE A 135 13.73 -3.66 -5.01
CA PHE A 135 12.86 -2.60 -5.50
C PHE A 135 13.14 -1.28 -4.77
N ASN A 136 14.02 -0.46 -5.33
CA ASN A 136 14.42 0.83 -4.76
C ASN A 136 13.28 1.85 -4.62
N ASN A 137 12.15 1.62 -5.30
CA ASN A 137 10.94 2.41 -5.21
C ASN A 137 9.93 1.88 -4.17
N LEU A 138 10.23 0.78 -3.50
CA LEU A 138 9.40 0.17 -2.47
C LEU A 138 9.76 0.71 -1.08
N ASN A 139 8.75 1.19 -0.37
CA ASN A 139 8.81 1.51 1.06
C ASN A 139 7.85 0.59 1.80
N ILE A 140 8.33 -0.10 2.82
CA ILE A 140 7.51 -0.93 3.69
C ILE A 140 7.27 -0.15 4.99
N VAL A 141 6.01 0.07 5.34
CA VAL A 141 5.59 0.73 6.56
C VAL A 141 4.54 -0.11 7.27
N TRP A 142 4.50 -0.06 8.59
CA TRP A 142 3.49 -0.76 9.38
C TRP A 142 3.03 0.09 10.54
N MET A 143 1.77 -0.09 10.92
CA MET A 143 1.15 0.68 12.00
C MET A 143 -0.12 0.02 12.49
N GLU A 144 -0.59 0.50 13.63
CA GLU A 144 -1.88 0.07 14.17
C GLU A 144 -3.05 0.48 13.27
N LYS A 145 -4.08 -0.34 13.27
CA LYS A 145 -5.31 -0.14 12.48
C LYS A 145 -5.88 1.28 12.59
N ARG A 146 -5.86 1.86 13.79
CA ARG A 146 -6.38 3.20 14.06
C ARG A 146 -5.60 4.34 13.39
N GLU A 147 -4.35 4.08 12.96
CA GLU A 147 -3.45 5.08 12.38
C GLU A 147 -3.48 5.09 10.86
N VAL A 148 -3.97 4.01 10.24
CA VAL A 148 -3.89 3.74 8.81
C VAL A 148 -4.55 4.83 7.96
N ALA A 149 -5.78 5.23 8.29
CA ALA A 149 -6.50 6.26 7.53
C ALA A 149 -5.78 7.61 7.54
N SER A 150 -5.28 8.02 8.71
CA SER A 150 -4.51 9.26 8.86
C SER A 150 -3.21 9.22 8.05
N TYR A 151 -2.51 8.10 8.08
CA TYR A 151 -1.28 7.92 7.32
C TYR A 151 -1.55 7.98 5.80
N ILE A 152 -2.55 7.23 5.31
CA ILE A 152 -2.94 7.24 3.88
C ILE A 152 -3.21 8.67 3.42
N HIS A 153 -4.06 9.39 4.14
CA HIS A 153 -4.37 10.77 3.80
C HIS A 153 -3.13 11.66 3.79
N SER A 154 -2.34 11.62 4.87
CA SER A 154 -1.20 12.52 5.02
C SER A 154 -0.13 12.30 3.95
N ILE A 155 0.29 11.07 3.70
CA ILE A 155 1.36 10.82 2.72
C ILE A 155 0.92 11.17 1.29
N LEU A 156 -0.32 10.89 0.93
CA LEU A 156 -0.87 11.24 -0.38
C LEU A 156 -1.07 12.75 -0.53
N TYR A 157 -1.60 13.41 0.52
CA TYR A 157 -1.78 14.86 0.50
C TYR A 157 -0.45 15.62 0.38
N TYR A 158 0.56 15.21 1.14
CA TYR A 158 1.88 15.85 1.03
C TYR A 158 2.56 15.54 -0.30
N ALA A 159 2.36 14.36 -0.89
CA ALA A 159 2.89 14.08 -2.22
C ALA A 159 2.33 15.05 -3.26
N ILE A 160 1.00 15.22 -3.33
CA ILE A 160 0.40 16.15 -4.29
C ILE A 160 0.75 17.62 -3.99
N ARG A 161 0.86 17.96 -2.70
CA ARG A 161 1.24 19.32 -2.28
C ARG A 161 2.65 19.69 -2.73
N GLU A 162 3.61 18.77 -2.59
CA GLU A 162 4.99 19.02 -3.00
C GLU A 162 5.10 19.13 -4.53
N ASP A 163 4.36 18.31 -5.25
CA ASP A 163 4.37 18.32 -6.73
C ASP A 163 3.70 19.58 -7.34
N LEU A 164 2.80 20.24 -6.60
CA LEU A 164 2.07 21.42 -7.07
C LEU A 164 2.63 22.76 -6.54
N LYS A 165 3.78 22.75 -5.86
CA LYS A 165 4.50 23.96 -5.48
C LYS A 165 5.22 24.58 -6.67
#